data_f1187b21fb0afa320421a0100fa86227
#
_entry.id   f1187b21fb0afa320421a0100fa86227
#
_cell.length_a   1.000
_cell.length_b   1.000
_cell.length_c   1.000
_cell.angle_alpha   90.00
_cell.angle_beta   90.00
_cell.angle_gamma   90.00
#
_symmetry.space_group_name_H-M   'P 1'
#
loop_
_entity.id
_entity.type
_entity.pdbx_description
1 polymer ?
#
loop_
_entity_poly.entity_id
_entity_poly.type
_entity_poly.pdbx_seq_one_letter_code
_entity_poly.pdbx_strand_id
1 'polypeptide(L)'
;MFGVGPALGPQLMAEIGDVRRFHAKKALVAFAGIDAPPYQSGQMDIYSCSISKRGSASLRRTLFLLMGVYLQNAPVNEPVYQFMDKKRSEGKPYKVYMMASANKFLRIWGLLKKYNMSSKSANSKRKWGILQKTIPSSAET
;
A
#
# COMPACT_ATOMS: atom_id res chain seq x y z
N MET A 1 1.38 -10.12 5.64
CA MET A 1 0.20 -9.34 5.28
C MET A 1 -0.78 -10.26 4.59
N PHE A 2 -1.95 -10.41 5.15
CA PHE A 2 -3.00 -11.30 4.64
C PHE A 2 -3.45 -10.90 3.22
N GLY A 3 -3.97 -11.84 2.43
CA GLY A 3 -4.51 -11.59 1.08
C GLY A 3 -3.49 -11.32 -0.03
N VAL A 4 -2.24 -11.02 0.29
CA VAL A 4 -1.16 -10.83 -0.69
C VAL A 4 -0.51 -12.19 -0.99
N GLY A 5 -1.29 -13.08 -1.58
CA GLY A 5 -0.85 -14.42 -1.98
C GLY A 5 -0.12 -14.43 -3.32
N PRO A 6 0.18 -15.64 -3.85
CA PRO A 6 0.94 -15.82 -5.09
C PRO A 6 0.24 -15.25 -6.33
N ALA A 7 -1.08 -15.08 -6.31
CA ALA A 7 -1.83 -14.51 -7.42
C ALA A 7 -1.90 -12.97 -7.36
N LEU A 8 -2.41 -12.41 -6.24
CA LEU A 8 -2.61 -10.96 -6.12
C LEU A 8 -1.33 -10.20 -5.76
N GLY A 9 -0.36 -10.84 -5.12
CA GLY A 9 0.92 -10.24 -4.76
C GLY A 9 1.73 -9.75 -5.96
N PRO A 10 2.06 -10.61 -6.93
CA PRO A 10 2.75 -10.23 -8.15
C PRO A 10 2.00 -9.18 -8.95
N GLN A 11 0.68 -9.31 -9.08
CA GLN A 11 -0.15 -8.33 -9.78
C GLN A 11 -0.08 -6.96 -9.11
N LEU A 12 -0.19 -6.89 -7.79
CA LEU A 12 -0.06 -5.66 -7.02
C LEU A 12 1.34 -5.03 -7.20
N MET A 13 2.38 -5.85 -7.22
CA MET A 13 3.76 -5.42 -7.45
C MET A 13 3.97 -4.88 -8.86
N ALA A 14 3.43 -5.56 -9.88
CA ALA A 14 3.51 -5.13 -11.26
C ALA A 14 2.81 -3.77 -11.49
N GLU A 15 1.63 -3.59 -10.90
CA GLU A 15 0.84 -2.36 -11.03
C GLU A 15 1.48 -1.16 -10.31
N ILE A 16 2.04 -1.37 -9.13
CA ILE A 16 2.64 -0.30 -8.34
C ILE A 16 4.08 -0.01 -8.79
N GLY A 17 4.83 -1.05 -9.17
CA GLY A 17 6.25 -0.92 -9.50
C GLY A 17 7.08 -0.54 -8.28
N ASP A 18 8.01 0.42 -8.43
CA ASP A 18 8.86 0.86 -7.33
C ASP A 18 8.12 1.82 -6.39
N VAL A 19 7.91 1.37 -5.15
CA VAL A 19 7.23 2.16 -4.11
C VAL A 19 8.00 3.43 -3.75
N ARG A 20 9.32 3.47 -3.99
CA ARG A 20 10.16 4.65 -3.66
C ARG A 20 9.84 5.87 -4.51
N ARG A 21 9.26 5.69 -5.69
CA ARG A 21 8.81 6.80 -6.55
C ARG A 21 7.70 7.64 -5.90
N PHE A 22 7.01 7.10 -4.90
CA PHE A 22 5.97 7.82 -4.19
C PHE A 22 6.54 8.51 -2.95
N HIS A 23 6.62 9.82 -2.95
CA HIS A 23 7.17 10.61 -1.84
C HIS A 23 6.33 10.49 -0.56
N ALA A 24 5.01 10.40 -0.69
CA ALA A 24 4.08 10.32 0.41
C ALA A 24 3.11 9.16 0.28
N LYS A 25 2.56 8.69 1.42
CA LYS A 25 1.51 7.67 1.45
C LYS A 25 0.28 8.07 0.63
N LYS A 26 -0.05 9.36 0.62
CA LYS A 26 -1.17 9.92 -0.16
C LYS A 26 -0.94 9.80 -1.66
N ALA A 27 0.31 9.91 -2.13
CA ALA A 27 0.64 9.79 -3.55
C ALA A 27 0.32 8.39 -4.11
N LEU A 28 0.57 7.33 -3.33
CA LEU A 28 0.22 5.96 -3.71
C LEU A 28 -1.30 5.76 -3.78
N VAL A 29 -2.03 6.34 -2.84
CA VAL A 29 -3.51 6.31 -2.82
C VAL A 29 -4.10 7.07 -4.01
N ALA A 30 -3.55 8.23 -4.33
CA ALA A 30 -3.94 9.02 -5.51
C ALA A 30 -3.61 8.29 -6.82
N PHE A 31 -2.47 7.59 -6.88
CA PHE A 31 -2.09 6.76 -8.03
C PHE A 31 -3.09 5.61 -8.26
N ALA A 32 -3.65 5.04 -7.21
CA ALA A 32 -4.74 4.06 -7.32
C ALA A 32 -6.10 4.73 -7.66
N GLY A 33 -6.22 6.05 -7.49
CA GLY A 33 -7.44 6.81 -7.69
C GLY A 33 -8.57 6.45 -6.73
N ILE A 34 -8.20 6.05 -5.50
CA ILE A 34 -9.14 5.74 -4.40
C ILE A 34 -9.17 6.83 -3.32
N ASP A 35 -8.49 7.93 -3.57
CA ASP A 35 -8.61 9.13 -2.77
C ASP A 35 -9.99 9.76 -2.96
N ALA A 36 -10.57 10.26 -1.87
CA ALA A 36 -11.75 11.10 -1.89
C ALA A 36 -11.30 12.53 -1.57
N PRO A 37 -11.03 13.36 -2.59
CA PRO A 37 -10.64 14.73 -2.34
C PRO A 37 -11.82 15.49 -1.72
N PRO A 38 -11.56 16.32 -0.69
CA PRO A 38 -12.61 17.20 -0.19
C PRO A 38 -13.00 18.16 -1.31
N TYR A 39 -14.26 18.16 -1.69
CA TYR A 39 -14.79 19.12 -2.65
C TYR A 39 -15.16 20.38 -1.86
N GLN A 40 -14.25 21.33 -1.81
CA GLN A 40 -14.50 22.66 -1.30
C GLN A 40 -14.78 23.59 -2.48
N SER A 41 -16.05 23.78 -2.79
CA SER A 41 -16.49 24.80 -3.74
C SER A 41 -17.38 25.78 -2.98
N GLY A 42 -16.82 26.92 -2.58
CA GLY A 42 -17.55 27.98 -1.93
C GLY A 42 -18.14 27.60 -0.54
N GLN A 43 -19.37 28.02 -0.26
CA GLN A 43 -20.03 27.84 1.03
C GLN A 43 -20.69 26.47 1.27
N MET A 44 -20.53 25.49 0.36
CA MET A 44 -21.12 24.16 0.52
C MET A 44 -20.05 23.12 0.86
N ASP A 45 -20.06 22.65 2.09
CA ASP A 45 -19.33 21.48 2.53
C ASP A 45 -20.04 20.20 2.09
N ILE A 46 -19.60 19.60 0.99
CA ILE A 46 -20.15 18.32 0.56
C ILE A 46 -19.41 17.20 1.32
N TYR A 47 -20.06 16.65 2.34
CA TYR A 47 -19.51 15.60 3.21
C TYR A 47 -19.39 14.21 2.55
N SER A 48 -19.89 14.02 1.34
CA SER A 48 -19.86 12.74 0.63
C SER A 48 -19.26 12.90 -0.77
N CYS A 49 -17.97 12.65 -0.90
CA CYS A 49 -17.29 12.65 -2.19
C CYS A 49 -17.05 11.23 -2.70
N SER A 50 -17.33 11.01 -3.98
CA SER A 50 -16.88 9.79 -4.67
C SER A 50 -15.36 9.76 -4.78
N ILE A 51 -14.78 8.56 -4.94
CA ILE A 51 -13.34 8.40 -5.23
C ILE A 51 -12.97 9.12 -6.53
N SER A 52 -11.73 9.64 -6.61
CA SER A 52 -11.28 10.46 -7.75
C SER A 52 -11.27 9.73 -9.08
N LYS A 53 -11.03 8.42 -9.08
CA LYS A 53 -10.88 7.53 -10.25
C LYS A 53 -9.82 7.97 -11.26
N ARG A 54 -9.01 9.00 -10.96
CA ARG A 54 -7.99 9.57 -11.84
C ARG A 54 -6.74 8.70 -12.02
N GLY A 55 -6.57 7.69 -11.13
CA GLY A 55 -5.41 6.81 -11.14
C GLY A 55 -5.63 5.52 -11.92
N SER A 56 -4.74 4.52 -11.68
CA SER A 56 -4.78 3.21 -12.32
C SER A 56 -6.07 2.45 -12.04
N ALA A 57 -6.83 2.17 -13.09
CA ALA A 57 -8.05 1.38 -12.99
C ALA A 57 -7.74 -0.09 -12.66
N SER A 58 -6.63 -0.63 -13.18
CA SER A 58 -6.18 -1.98 -12.94
C SER A 58 -5.79 -2.18 -11.47
N LEU A 59 -4.99 -1.27 -10.91
CA LEU A 59 -4.64 -1.29 -9.49
C LEU A 59 -5.89 -1.20 -8.60
N ARG A 60 -6.82 -0.34 -8.94
CA ARG A 60 -8.07 -0.19 -8.20
C ARG A 60 -8.91 -1.47 -8.21
N ARG A 61 -8.98 -2.16 -9.36
CA ARG A 61 -9.64 -3.47 -9.49
C ARG A 61 -8.96 -4.52 -8.62
N THR A 62 -7.64 -4.62 -8.67
CA THR A 62 -6.85 -5.55 -7.84
C THR A 62 -7.08 -5.31 -6.36
N LEU A 63 -7.11 -4.05 -5.93
CA LEU A 63 -7.41 -3.69 -4.54
C LEU A 63 -8.84 -4.07 -4.12
N PHE A 64 -9.81 -3.91 -5.02
CA PHE A 64 -11.19 -4.31 -4.74
C PHE A 64 -11.31 -5.82 -4.56
N LEU A 65 -10.66 -6.60 -5.43
CA LEU A 65 -10.59 -8.07 -5.30
C LEU A 65 -9.91 -8.49 -4.00
N LEU A 66 -8.82 -7.83 -3.65
CA LEU A 66 -8.09 -8.07 -2.40
C LEU A 66 -8.99 -7.81 -1.18
N MET A 67 -9.75 -6.72 -1.17
CA MET A 67 -10.70 -6.44 -0.10
C MET A 67 -11.82 -7.49 -0.03
N GLY A 68 -12.24 -8.04 -1.17
CA GLY A 68 -13.15 -9.19 -1.23
C GLY A 68 -12.59 -10.43 -0.52
N VAL A 69 -11.30 -10.73 -0.70
CA VAL A 69 -10.61 -11.82 0.01
C VAL A 69 -10.59 -11.57 1.53
N TYR A 70 -10.34 -10.33 1.96
CA TYR A 70 -10.43 -9.97 3.38
C TYR A 70 -11.83 -10.18 3.95
N LEU A 71 -12.86 -9.82 3.20
CA LEU A 71 -14.24 -9.97 3.64
C LEU A 71 -14.66 -11.44 3.76
N GLN A 72 -14.23 -12.28 2.81
CA GLN A 72 -14.56 -13.71 2.79
C GLN A 72 -13.86 -14.51 3.90
N ASN A 73 -12.59 -14.21 4.15
CA ASN A 73 -11.77 -14.97 5.10
C ASN A 73 -11.79 -14.42 6.53
N ALA A 74 -12.29 -13.21 6.71
CA ALA A 74 -12.45 -12.54 8.01
C ALA A 74 -11.23 -12.68 8.96
N PRO A 75 -9.99 -12.28 8.57
CA PRO A 75 -8.80 -12.43 9.39
C PRO A 75 -8.82 -11.46 10.57
N VAL A 76 -9.35 -11.86 11.69
CA VAL A 76 -9.64 -11.02 12.89
C VAL A 76 -8.40 -10.28 13.41
N ASN A 77 -7.21 -10.89 13.29
CA ASN A 77 -5.95 -10.32 13.77
C ASN A 77 -5.33 -9.29 12.80
N GLU A 78 -5.90 -9.10 11.62
CA GLU A 78 -5.36 -8.16 10.63
C GLU A 78 -5.95 -6.75 10.80
N PRO A 79 -5.11 -5.72 10.91
CA PRO A 79 -5.56 -4.35 11.18
C PRO A 79 -6.41 -3.76 10.06
N VAL A 80 -6.28 -4.29 8.83
CA VAL A 80 -7.11 -3.87 7.70
C VAL A 80 -8.51 -4.44 7.83
N TYR A 81 -8.63 -5.71 8.22
CA TYR A 81 -9.93 -6.33 8.45
C TYR A 81 -10.66 -5.70 9.64
N GLN A 82 -9.98 -5.47 10.75
CA GLN A 82 -10.56 -4.78 11.91
C GLN A 82 -11.12 -3.40 11.55
N PHE A 83 -10.40 -2.66 10.70
CA PHE A 83 -10.88 -1.38 10.20
C PHE A 83 -12.10 -1.54 9.28
N MET A 84 -12.10 -2.56 8.42
CA MET A 84 -13.21 -2.87 7.53
C MET A 84 -14.46 -3.22 8.33
N ASP A 85 -14.34 -4.09 9.32
CA ASP A 85 -15.43 -4.52 10.16
C ASP A 85 -16.00 -3.36 11.00
N LYS A 86 -15.13 -2.52 11.55
CA LYS A 86 -15.52 -1.28 12.21
C LYS A 86 -16.37 -0.38 11.30
N LYS A 87 -15.94 -0.18 10.04
CA LYS A 87 -16.68 0.65 9.07
C LYS A 87 -18.00 0.02 8.64
N ARG A 88 -18.06 -1.29 8.60
CA ARG A 88 -19.28 -2.05 8.35
C ARG A 88 -20.28 -1.91 9.50
N SER A 89 -19.81 -2.05 10.75
CA SER A 89 -20.65 -1.89 11.94
C SER A 89 -21.15 -0.44 12.14
N GLU A 90 -20.40 0.56 11.65
CA GLU A 90 -20.86 1.96 11.56
C GLU A 90 -21.99 2.18 10.53
N GLY A 91 -22.48 1.13 9.86
CA GLY A 91 -23.54 1.22 8.85
C GLY A 91 -23.13 1.85 7.52
N LYS A 92 -21.83 1.92 7.21
CA LYS A 92 -21.35 2.47 5.93
C LYS A 92 -21.70 1.55 4.76
N PRO A 93 -22.09 2.09 3.58
CA PRO A 93 -22.39 1.32 2.39
C PRO A 93 -21.21 0.42 1.96
N TYR A 94 -21.52 -0.72 1.33
CA TYR A 94 -20.55 -1.72 0.90
C TYR A 94 -19.33 -1.12 0.15
N LYS A 95 -19.57 -0.32 -0.87
CA LYS A 95 -18.49 0.28 -1.67
C LYS A 95 -17.63 1.25 -0.85
N VAL A 96 -18.22 1.92 0.13
CA VAL A 96 -17.51 2.90 0.96
C VAL A 96 -16.54 2.22 1.90
N TYR A 97 -16.96 1.19 2.65
CA TYR A 97 -16.04 0.51 3.56
C TYR A 97 -14.98 -0.31 2.81
N MET A 98 -15.29 -0.87 1.64
CA MET A 98 -14.32 -1.55 0.79
C MET A 98 -13.21 -0.60 0.32
N MET A 99 -13.55 0.56 -0.20
CA MET A 99 -12.57 1.54 -0.67
C MET A 99 -11.78 2.20 0.48
N ALA A 100 -12.42 2.46 1.61
CA ALA A 100 -11.73 2.96 2.80
C ALA A 100 -10.70 1.95 3.32
N SER A 101 -11.02 0.66 3.31
CA SER A 101 -10.12 -0.42 3.69
C SER A 101 -8.97 -0.61 2.71
N ALA A 102 -9.24 -0.49 1.40
CA ALA A 102 -8.21 -0.47 0.37
C ALA A 102 -7.22 0.69 0.55
N ASN A 103 -7.71 1.87 0.91
CA ASN A 103 -6.87 3.02 1.24
C ASN A 103 -5.96 2.73 2.45
N LYS A 104 -6.52 2.17 3.52
CA LYS A 104 -5.74 1.76 4.69
C LYS A 104 -4.69 0.70 4.34
N PHE A 105 -5.09 -0.31 3.56
CA PHE A 105 -4.18 -1.34 3.07
C PHE A 105 -2.98 -0.75 2.32
N LEU A 106 -3.20 0.11 1.32
CA LEU A 106 -2.13 0.74 0.54
C LEU A 106 -1.16 1.55 1.41
N ARG A 107 -1.68 2.26 2.42
CA ARG A 107 -0.83 3.03 3.35
C ARG A 107 0.09 2.13 4.17
N ILE A 108 -0.43 1.02 4.68
CA ILE A 108 0.35 0.05 5.47
C ILE A 108 1.33 -0.68 4.55
N TRP A 109 0.88 -1.17 3.41
CA TRP A 109 1.69 -1.90 2.45
C TRP A 109 2.85 -1.06 1.91
N GLY A 110 2.59 0.20 1.55
CA GLY A 110 3.62 1.13 1.10
C GLY A 110 4.70 1.39 2.15
N LEU A 111 4.32 1.50 3.42
CA LEU A 111 5.28 1.64 4.53
C LEU A 111 6.14 0.39 4.70
N LEU A 112 5.53 -0.79 4.74
CA LEU A 112 6.23 -2.06 4.91
C LEU A 112 7.23 -2.30 3.78
N LYS A 113 6.85 -2.01 2.53
CA LYS A 113 7.76 -2.13 1.38
C LYS A 113 8.93 -1.15 1.45
N LYS A 114 8.69 0.11 1.79
CA LYS A 114 9.76 1.09 2.01
C LYS A 114 10.72 0.65 3.11
N TYR A 115 10.20 0.17 4.23
CA TYR A 115 11.01 -0.31 5.35
C TYR A 115 11.86 -1.52 4.95
N ASN A 116 11.27 -2.55 4.34
CA ASN A 116 11.97 -3.76 3.92
C ASN A 116 13.04 -3.48 2.85
N MET A 117 12.81 -2.53 1.95
CA MET A 117 13.80 -2.12 0.95
C MET A 117 14.95 -1.34 1.58
N SER A 118 14.67 -0.47 2.57
CA SER A 118 15.69 0.27 3.31
C SER A 118 16.58 -0.67 4.12
N SER A 119 15.99 -1.64 4.83
CA SER A 119 16.75 -2.63 5.62
C SER A 119 17.63 -3.53 4.75
N LYS A 120 17.16 -3.96 3.58
CA LYS A 120 17.95 -4.72 2.62
C LYS A 120 19.13 -3.91 2.08
N SER A 121 18.93 -2.64 1.75
CA SER A 121 19.99 -1.74 1.29
C SER A 121 21.05 -1.51 2.37
N ALA A 122 20.64 -1.29 3.62
CA ALA A 122 21.55 -1.11 4.75
C ALA A 122 22.37 -2.39 5.01
N ASN A 123 21.75 -3.55 4.94
CA ASN A 123 22.43 -4.83 5.14
C ASN A 123 23.41 -5.15 3.99
N SER A 124 23.04 -4.83 2.76
CA SER A 124 23.92 -4.93 1.59
C SER A 124 25.16 -4.05 1.75
N LYS A 125 25.00 -2.79 2.14
CA LYS A 125 26.11 -1.87 2.38
C LYS A 125 27.06 -2.36 3.48
N ARG A 126 26.53 -2.95 4.57
CA ARG A 126 27.35 -3.58 5.63
C ARG A 126 28.15 -4.76 5.09
N LYS A 127 27.52 -5.61 4.30
CA LYS A 127 28.18 -6.79 3.70
C LYS A 127 29.34 -6.38 2.77
N TRP A 128 29.15 -5.35 1.94
CA TRP A 128 30.20 -4.79 1.09
C TRP A 128 31.34 -4.15 1.89
N GLY A 129 31.02 -3.40 2.94
CA GLY A 129 32.02 -2.80 3.82
C GLY A 129 32.89 -3.84 4.56
N ILE A 130 32.35 -4.99 4.92
CA ILE A 130 33.09 -6.11 5.51
C ILE A 130 34.00 -6.77 4.45
N LEU A 131 33.50 -7.00 3.24
CA LEU A 131 34.28 -7.58 2.15
C LEU A 131 35.47 -6.72 1.76
N GLN A 132 35.34 -5.40 1.70
CA GLN A 132 36.44 -4.48 1.42
C GLN A 132 37.54 -4.49 2.51
N LYS A 133 37.20 -4.76 3.76
CA LYS A 133 38.15 -4.87 4.87
C LYS A 133 38.90 -6.22 4.90
N THR A 134 38.38 -7.21 4.20
CA THR A 134 38.92 -8.62 4.20
C THR A 134 39.81 -8.89 3.00
N ILE A 135 39.93 -7.97 2.03
CA ILE A 135 40.87 -8.09 0.92
C ILE A 135 42.21 -7.52 1.42
N PRO A 136 43.24 -8.36 1.64
CA PRO A 136 44.57 -7.84 1.96
C PRO A 136 45.12 -7.11 0.73
N SER A 137 45.63 -5.92 0.95
CA SER A 137 46.40 -5.15 -0.02
C SER A 137 47.71 -5.93 -0.34
N SER A 138 47.61 -6.87 -1.26
CA SER A 138 48.77 -7.54 -1.82
C SER A 138 48.99 -7.05 -3.25
N ALA A 139 49.53 -5.85 -3.36
CA ALA A 139 50.15 -5.35 -4.58
C ALA A 139 51.16 -4.25 -4.22
N GLU A 140 52.24 -4.63 -3.51
CA GLU A 140 53.50 -3.88 -3.56
C GLU A 140 54.62 -4.91 -3.61
N THR A 141 55.02 -5.21 -4.76
CA THR A 141 56.37 -5.60 -5.12
C THR A 141 56.62 -5.19 -6.56
#